data_7c5836993013cc2597e121799bd5a7e5
#
_entry.id   7c5836993013cc2597e121799bd5a7e5
#
_cell.length_a   1.000
_cell.length_b   1.000
_cell.length_c   1.000
_cell.angle_alpha   90.00
_cell.angle_beta   90.00
_cell.angle_gamma   90.00
#
_symmetry.space_group_name_H-M   'P 1'
#
loop_
_entity.id
_entity.type
_entity.pdbx_description
1 polymer ?
#
loop_
_entity_poly.entity_id
_entity_poly.type
_entity_poly.pdbx_seq_one_letter_code
_entity_poly.pdbx_strand_id
1 'polypeptide(L)'
;MNSPVSPGRAQHVPTWALGAVGFVSFFDRFGTPPMLLIMSSDTGLDVHQVVQLFTVYSLLYALGQPLWGLLSDRWGRHIVLRIALIGVVVGSIASVLAGGYAALLMARGFTGLTVGALYPTLLTLIGDTRIGPAKVHALSDLLAYSSIGNAVATLTTGAIAAWLSWRVVFAIVGVACVVLLILLRHVHAPKPARTSATRGGAFATWPLTVYGIAFAEGVVLVGILTYVVPALQSVGVSVALAGVLGATYGLGVVAGAPIMRVLSRRFTRTQCMIRGGVFMVVGLGASALSATPIPLTVTAVCIGLANAILHSSVQGWATEVAPESRATTVSFFVTSLFLGAAAGTFVTAGLADAAHFSTIFGIGAVAGLGITVVASAAHARWMRSTATS
;
A
#
# COMPACT_ATOMS: atom_id res chain seq x y z
N MET A 1 -37.51 36.33 16.11
CA MET A 1 -37.27 36.06 14.73
C MET A 1 -35.79 35.65 14.59
N ASN A 2 -35.49 34.34 14.67
CA ASN A 2 -34.14 33.82 14.47
C ASN A 2 -34.04 33.45 13.00
N SER A 3 -33.25 34.21 12.21
CA SER A 3 -32.91 33.86 10.85
C SER A 3 -32.14 32.55 10.81
N PRO A 4 -32.49 31.58 9.96
CA PRO A 4 -31.71 30.36 9.81
C PRO A 4 -30.36 30.73 9.22
N VAL A 5 -29.28 30.41 9.95
CA VAL A 5 -27.93 30.48 9.45
C VAL A 5 -27.87 29.55 8.24
N SER A 6 -27.70 30.15 7.05
CA SER A 6 -27.51 29.40 5.81
C SER A 6 -26.32 28.46 5.96
N PRO A 7 -26.45 27.15 5.68
CA PRO A 7 -25.31 26.24 5.69
C PRO A 7 -24.35 26.73 4.60
N GLY A 8 -23.20 27.28 5.03
CA GLY A 8 -22.14 27.69 4.12
C GLY A 8 -21.88 26.58 3.12
N ARG A 9 -21.89 26.89 1.82
CA ARG A 9 -21.60 25.98 0.71
C ARG A 9 -20.28 25.24 1.02
N ALA A 10 -20.36 24.03 1.55
CA ALA A 10 -19.24 23.14 1.59
C ALA A 10 -18.81 22.95 0.13
N GLN A 11 -17.67 23.57 -0.25
CA GLN A 11 -17.14 23.40 -1.60
C GLN A 11 -16.79 21.91 -1.76
N HIS A 12 -17.62 21.22 -2.53
CA HIS A 12 -17.43 19.79 -2.81
C HIS A 12 -16.08 19.61 -3.52
N VAL A 13 -15.15 18.97 -2.82
CA VAL A 13 -13.90 18.53 -3.45
C VAL A 13 -14.26 17.59 -4.59
N PRO A 14 -13.83 17.86 -5.83
CA PRO A 14 -14.13 16.98 -6.95
C PRO A 14 -13.55 15.58 -6.69
N THR A 15 -14.32 14.54 -6.95
CA THR A 15 -13.90 13.14 -6.70
C THR A 15 -12.64 12.78 -7.48
N TRP A 16 -12.51 13.28 -8.72
CA TRP A 16 -11.33 13.06 -9.55
C TRP A 16 -10.06 13.65 -8.93
N ALA A 17 -10.14 14.79 -8.23
CA ALA A 17 -8.97 15.41 -7.59
C ALA A 17 -8.49 14.57 -6.39
N LEU A 18 -9.41 14.02 -5.60
CA LEU A 18 -9.08 13.06 -4.54
C LEU A 18 -8.50 11.77 -5.13
N GLY A 19 -9.08 11.28 -6.22
CA GLY A 19 -8.57 10.15 -6.97
C GLY A 19 -7.15 10.38 -7.48
N ALA A 20 -6.86 11.58 -8.03
CA ALA A 20 -5.53 11.92 -8.52
C ALA A 20 -4.47 11.93 -7.40
N VAL A 21 -4.81 12.39 -6.18
CA VAL A 21 -3.91 12.26 -5.02
C VAL A 21 -3.67 10.78 -4.68
N GLY A 22 -4.73 9.96 -4.70
CA GLY A 22 -4.62 8.50 -4.52
C GLY A 22 -3.69 7.87 -5.57
N PHE A 23 -3.87 8.24 -6.84
CA PHE A 23 -3.01 7.80 -7.96
C PHE A 23 -1.54 8.12 -7.69
N VAL A 24 -1.21 9.39 -7.39
CA VAL A 24 0.17 9.83 -7.16
C VAL A 24 0.79 9.15 -5.94
N SER A 25 0.01 8.98 -4.87
CA SER A 25 0.46 8.26 -3.66
C SER A 25 0.87 6.82 -3.94
N PHE A 26 0.09 6.11 -4.75
CA PHE A 26 0.39 4.72 -5.11
C PHE A 26 1.47 4.63 -6.21
N PHE A 27 1.51 5.60 -7.12
CA PHE A 27 2.56 5.69 -8.12
C PHE A 27 3.95 5.86 -7.47
N ASP A 28 4.13 6.79 -6.53
CA ASP A 28 5.40 6.99 -5.83
C ASP A 28 5.80 5.72 -5.04
N ARG A 29 4.83 5.12 -4.35
CA ARG A 29 5.07 3.96 -3.50
C ARG A 29 5.50 2.72 -4.26
N PHE A 30 4.88 2.43 -5.40
CA PHE A 30 5.14 1.23 -6.19
C PHE A 30 6.10 1.48 -7.36
N GLY A 31 6.56 2.71 -7.55
CA GLY A 31 7.50 3.07 -8.60
C GLY A 31 8.95 2.69 -8.31
N THR A 32 9.35 2.53 -7.05
CA THR A 32 10.75 2.23 -6.69
C THR A 32 11.19 0.81 -7.09
N PRO A 33 10.43 -0.28 -6.85
CA PRO A 33 10.88 -1.63 -7.15
C PRO A 33 11.36 -1.88 -8.59
N PRO A 34 10.69 -1.39 -9.65
CA PRO A 34 11.16 -1.57 -11.02
C PRO A 34 12.49 -0.88 -11.35
N MET A 35 12.90 0.08 -10.51
CA MET A 35 14.12 0.87 -10.73
C MET A 35 15.34 0.37 -9.93
N LEU A 36 15.18 -0.60 -9.02
CA LEU A 36 16.20 -0.99 -8.04
C LEU A 36 17.54 -1.32 -8.68
N LEU A 37 17.57 -2.16 -9.70
CA LEU A 37 18.83 -2.55 -10.37
C LEU A 37 19.43 -1.41 -11.18
N ILE A 38 18.61 -0.55 -11.79
CA ILE A 38 19.09 0.63 -12.52
C ILE A 38 19.69 1.65 -11.54
N MET A 39 19.04 1.87 -10.40
CA MET A 39 19.57 2.74 -9.36
C MET A 39 20.89 2.21 -8.82
N SER A 40 21.02 0.89 -8.62
CA SER A 40 22.26 0.24 -8.20
C SER A 40 23.39 0.50 -9.20
N SER A 41 23.15 0.25 -10.49
CA SER A 41 24.14 0.45 -11.55
C SER A 41 24.55 1.91 -11.74
N ASP A 42 23.57 2.85 -11.68
CA ASP A 42 23.84 4.29 -11.89
C ASP A 42 24.56 4.96 -10.71
N THR A 43 24.28 4.51 -9.49
CA THR A 43 24.83 5.12 -8.28
C THR A 43 26.07 4.42 -7.76
N GLY A 44 26.38 3.21 -8.24
CA GLY A 44 27.43 2.34 -7.70
C GLY A 44 27.09 1.75 -6.32
N LEU A 45 25.85 1.92 -5.85
CA LEU A 45 25.36 1.31 -4.61
C LEU A 45 25.06 -0.16 -4.83
N ASP A 46 25.31 -1.00 -3.84
CA ASP A 46 24.87 -2.39 -3.90
C ASP A 46 23.34 -2.53 -3.85
N VAL A 47 22.83 -3.67 -4.28
CA VAL A 47 21.37 -3.92 -4.32
C VAL A 47 20.77 -3.84 -2.92
N HIS A 48 21.51 -4.31 -1.91
CA HIS A 48 21.10 -4.22 -0.51
C HIS A 48 20.83 -2.77 -0.08
N GLN A 49 21.75 -1.84 -0.41
CA GLN A 49 21.61 -0.41 -0.09
C GLN A 49 20.41 0.20 -0.80
N VAL A 50 20.19 -0.15 -2.08
CA VAL A 50 19.02 0.37 -2.83
C VAL A 50 17.71 -0.20 -2.28
N VAL A 51 17.67 -1.47 -1.90
CA VAL A 51 16.50 -2.07 -1.23
C VAL A 51 16.21 -1.38 0.10
N GLN A 52 17.24 -0.94 0.84
CA GLN A 52 17.06 -0.18 2.07
C GLN A 52 16.33 1.15 1.87
N LEU A 53 16.44 1.78 0.69
CA LEU A 53 15.66 2.99 0.36
C LEU A 53 14.16 2.71 0.42
N PHE A 54 13.73 1.56 -0.12
CA PHE A 54 12.33 1.12 -0.07
C PHE A 54 11.94 0.69 1.35
N THR A 55 12.84 0.03 2.07
CA THR A 55 12.64 -0.40 3.47
C THR A 55 12.38 0.80 4.38
N VAL A 56 13.25 1.82 4.34
CA VAL A 56 13.11 3.03 5.15
C VAL A 56 11.89 3.84 4.74
N TYR A 57 11.60 3.93 3.45
CA TYR A 57 10.35 4.51 2.95
C TYR A 57 9.13 3.82 3.56
N SER A 58 9.05 2.49 3.49
CA SER A 58 7.92 1.70 3.99
C SER A 58 7.78 1.80 5.51
N LEU A 59 8.90 1.79 6.24
CA LEU A 59 8.93 1.96 7.68
C LEU A 59 8.37 3.33 8.09
N LEU A 60 8.88 4.42 7.50
CA LEU A 60 8.43 5.77 7.84
C LEU A 60 7.03 6.07 7.31
N TYR A 61 6.62 5.45 6.21
CA TYR A 61 5.23 5.43 5.76
C TYR A 61 4.32 4.83 6.84
N ALA A 62 4.70 3.67 7.40
CA ALA A 62 3.94 3.00 8.45
C ALA A 62 3.84 3.83 9.73
N LEU A 63 4.97 4.35 10.21
CA LEU A 63 5.04 5.18 11.42
C LEU A 63 4.32 6.52 11.23
N GLY A 64 4.31 7.04 10.02
CA GLY A 64 3.58 8.25 9.66
C GLY A 64 2.07 8.11 9.79
N GLN A 65 1.49 6.94 9.54
CA GLN A 65 0.04 6.73 9.53
C GLN A 65 -0.66 7.19 10.83
N PRO A 66 -0.29 6.67 12.03
CA PRO A 66 -0.91 7.11 13.28
C PRO A 66 -0.58 8.57 13.61
N LEU A 67 0.64 9.03 13.31
CA LEU A 67 1.05 10.42 13.52
C LEU A 67 0.14 11.39 12.73
N TRP A 68 0.00 11.15 11.43
CA TRP A 68 -0.84 11.98 10.56
C TRP A 68 -2.32 11.86 10.88
N GLY A 69 -2.78 10.70 11.35
CA GLY A 69 -4.14 10.52 11.86
C GLY A 69 -4.43 11.48 13.01
N LEU A 70 -3.56 11.52 14.03
CA LEU A 70 -3.66 12.43 15.17
C LEU A 70 -3.60 13.92 14.77
N LEU A 71 -2.65 14.27 13.88
CA LEU A 71 -2.53 15.63 13.37
C LEU A 71 -3.74 16.04 12.53
N SER A 72 -4.30 15.12 11.77
CA SER A 72 -5.48 15.34 10.95
C SER A 72 -6.74 15.61 11.78
N ASP A 73 -6.86 14.94 12.93
CA ASP A 73 -7.94 15.21 13.88
C ASP A 73 -7.80 16.57 14.57
N ARG A 74 -6.56 17.03 14.78
CA ARG A 74 -6.26 18.28 15.48
C ARG A 74 -6.29 19.50 14.53
N TRP A 75 -5.67 19.41 13.36
CA TRP A 75 -5.48 20.53 12.43
C TRP A 75 -6.53 20.56 11.32
N GLY A 76 -7.20 19.44 11.07
CA GLY A 76 -8.18 19.26 9.99
C GLY A 76 -7.59 18.60 8.74
N ARG A 77 -8.45 17.85 8.05
CA ARG A 77 -8.08 16.98 6.92
C ARG A 77 -7.37 17.72 5.79
N HIS A 78 -7.89 18.90 5.41
CA HIS A 78 -7.34 19.68 4.30
C HIS A 78 -5.95 20.27 4.61
N ILE A 79 -5.67 20.65 5.87
CA ILE A 79 -4.35 21.16 6.28
C ILE A 79 -3.32 20.03 6.18
N VAL A 80 -3.64 18.88 6.75
CA VAL A 80 -2.73 17.71 6.70
C VAL A 80 -2.50 17.26 5.27
N LEU A 81 -3.52 17.24 4.42
CA LEU A 81 -3.36 16.90 3.00
C LEU A 81 -2.37 17.85 2.29
N ARG A 82 -2.46 19.16 2.55
CA ARG A 82 -1.55 20.15 1.98
C ARG A 82 -0.13 19.99 2.50
N ILE A 83 0.04 19.85 3.82
CA ILE A 83 1.37 19.64 4.43
C ILE A 83 2.01 18.38 3.87
N ALA A 84 1.24 17.29 3.72
CA ALA A 84 1.72 16.05 3.16
C ALA A 84 2.16 16.22 1.68
N LEU A 85 1.35 16.87 0.85
CA LEU A 85 1.72 17.14 -0.54
C LEU A 85 2.98 18.03 -0.64
N ILE A 86 3.11 19.06 0.21
CA ILE A 86 4.34 19.88 0.28
C ILE A 86 5.53 19.00 0.68
N GLY A 87 5.35 18.15 1.68
CA GLY A 87 6.40 17.22 2.11
C GLY A 87 6.83 16.26 0.99
N VAL A 88 5.88 15.75 0.19
CA VAL A 88 6.21 14.92 -0.98
C VAL A 88 7.00 15.72 -2.02
N VAL A 89 6.64 16.98 -2.29
CA VAL A 89 7.41 17.86 -3.20
C VAL A 89 8.84 18.03 -2.68
N VAL A 90 9.02 18.36 -1.41
CA VAL A 90 10.35 18.53 -0.80
C VAL A 90 11.14 17.22 -0.86
N GLY A 91 10.54 16.09 -0.51
CA GLY A 91 11.18 14.78 -0.57
C GLY A 91 11.53 14.34 -1.99
N SER A 92 10.69 14.68 -2.98
CA SER A 92 10.97 14.43 -4.39
C SER A 92 12.16 15.26 -4.88
N ILE A 93 12.19 16.55 -4.57
CA ILE A 93 13.33 17.42 -4.91
C ILE A 93 14.61 16.90 -4.23
N ALA A 94 14.54 16.56 -2.95
CA ALA A 94 15.67 15.99 -2.22
C ALA A 94 16.16 14.68 -2.85
N SER A 95 15.23 13.80 -3.31
CA SER A 95 15.58 12.55 -4.00
C SER A 95 16.26 12.79 -5.36
N VAL A 96 15.81 13.79 -6.11
CA VAL A 96 16.40 14.19 -7.39
C VAL A 96 17.83 14.73 -7.20
N LEU A 97 18.04 15.55 -6.17
CA LEU A 97 19.30 16.22 -5.90
C LEU A 97 20.27 15.38 -5.05
N ALA A 98 19.87 14.20 -4.58
CA ALA A 98 20.69 13.36 -3.72
C ALA A 98 21.99 12.94 -4.44
N GLY A 99 23.12 13.30 -3.85
CA GLY A 99 24.48 12.98 -4.34
C GLY A 99 25.11 11.73 -3.75
N GLY A 100 24.39 10.97 -2.89
CA GLY A 100 24.91 9.75 -2.27
C GLY A 100 23.85 9.01 -1.44
N TYR A 101 24.25 7.82 -0.95
CA TYR A 101 23.36 6.90 -0.25
C TYR A 101 22.61 7.54 0.92
N ALA A 102 23.32 8.18 1.85
CA ALA A 102 22.71 8.77 3.04
C ALA A 102 21.67 9.86 2.70
N ALA A 103 21.98 10.73 1.73
CA ALA A 103 21.07 11.77 1.28
C ALA A 103 19.81 11.16 0.64
N LEU A 104 19.98 10.14 -0.20
CA LEU A 104 18.86 9.45 -0.85
C LEU A 104 18.01 8.69 0.17
N LEU A 105 18.64 8.03 1.16
CA LEU A 105 17.95 7.33 2.24
C LEU A 105 17.07 8.28 3.07
N MET A 106 17.63 9.42 3.47
CA MET A 106 16.88 10.46 4.20
C MET A 106 15.75 11.04 3.36
N ALA A 107 16.00 11.34 2.08
CA ALA A 107 14.99 11.87 1.17
C ALA A 107 13.82 10.89 0.97
N ARG A 108 14.12 9.60 0.74
CA ARG A 108 13.10 8.56 0.57
C ARG A 108 12.35 8.27 1.87
N GLY A 109 13.04 8.25 3.00
CA GLY A 109 12.40 8.12 4.31
C GLY A 109 11.43 9.27 4.60
N PHE A 110 11.85 10.51 4.36
CA PHE A 110 10.99 11.69 4.51
C PHE A 110 9.79 11.67 3.54
N THR A 111 10.01 11.24 2.29
CA THR A 111 8.91 11.05 1.32
C THR A 111 7.94 10.00 1.83
N GLY A 112 8.43 8.85 2.31
CA GLY A 112 7.58 7.79 2.88
C GLY A 112 6.71 8.31 4.04
N LEU A 113 7.31 9.04 4.98
CA LEU A 113 6.62 9.66 6.10
C LEU A 113 5.45 10.54 5.62
N THR A 114 5.69 11.38 4.62
CA THR A 114 4.69 12.34 4.14
C THR A 114 3.64 11.70 3.22
N VAL A 115 4.01 10.78 2.34
CA VAL A 115 3.07 9.99 1.52
C VAL A 115 2.14 9.17 2.41
N GLY A 116 2.62 8.69 3.56
CA GLY A 116 1.82 7.98 4.55
C GLY A 116 0.59 8.73 5.05
N ALA A 117 0.58 10.07 4.95
CA ALA A 117 -0.58 10.90 5.28
C ALA A 117 -1.69 10.87 4.22
N LEU A 118 -1.33 10.70 2.93
CA LEU A 118 -2.24 11.00 1.82
C LEU A 118 -3.47 10.10 1.81
N TYR A 119 -3.29 8.80 1.67
CA TYR A 119 -4.40 7.87 1.49
C TYR A 119 -5.37 7.81 2.69
N PRO A 120 -4.91 7.72 3.95
CA PRO A 120 -5.80 7.77 5.12
C PRO A 120 -6.56 9.09 5.23
N THR A 121 -5.91 10.21 4.91
CA THR A 121 -6.56 11.54 4.93
C THR A 121 -7.66 11.61 3.86
N LEU A 122 -7.45 11.02 2.66
CA LEU A 122 -8.48 10.95 1.63
C LEU A 122 -9.68 10.11 2.06
N LEU A 123 -9.45 8.94 2.67
CA LEU A 123 -10.52 8.07 3.17
C LEU A 123 -11.37 8.80 4.21
N THR A 124 -10.73 9.48 5.17
CA THR A 124 -11.43 10.24 6.20
C THR A 124 -12.13 11.47 5.62
N LEU A 125 -11.51 12.20 4.70
CA LEU A 125 -12.11 13.35 4.04
C LEU A 125 -13.38 12.96 3.26
N ILE A 126 -13.34 11.86 2.52
CA ILE A 126 -14.53 11.31 1.84
C ILE A 126 -15.58 10.90 2.88
N GLY A 127 -15.15 10.24 3.96
CA GLY A 127 -16.01 9.81 5.06
C GLY A 127 -16.75 10.95 5.73
N ASP A 128 -16.06 12.09 5.94
CA ASP A 128 -16.58 13.29 6.63
C ASP A 128 -17.44 14.19 5.74
N THR A 129 -17.21 14.14 4.40
CA THR A 129 -17.87 15.07 3.46
C THR A 129 -18.97 14.43 2.61
N ARG A 130 -19.11 13.10 2.64
CA ARG A 130 -20.07 12.38 1.80
C ARG A 130 -20.85 11.33 2.59
N ILE A 131 -22.11 11.14 2.24
CA ILE A 131 -23.03 10.17 2.86
C ILE A 131 -23.69 9.29 1.80
N GLY A 132 -24.21 8.14 2.21
CA GLY A 132 -24.98 7.23 1.36
C GLY A 132 -24.23 6.76 0.11
N PRO A 133 -24.93 6.63 -1.05
CA PRO A 133 -24.34 6.14 -2.30
C PRO A 133 -23.15 6.99 -2.79
N ALA A 134 -23.19 8.30 -2.59
CA ALA A 134 -22.10 9.21 -3.00
C ALA A 134 -20.78 8.91 -2.26
N LYS A 135 -20.83 8.48 -1.00
CA LYS A 135 -19.66 8.02 -0.24
C LYS A 135 -19.10 6.73 -0.83
N VAL A 136 -19.97 5.76 -1.12
CA VAL A 136 -19.56 4.47 -1.70
C VAL A 136 -18.89 4.68 -3.07
N HIS A 137 -19.48 5.50 -3.94
CA HIS A 137 -18.90 5.81 -5.26
C HIS A 137 -17.54 6.49 -5.12
N ALA A 138 -17.42 7.51 -4.26
CA ALA A 138 -16.16 8.21 -4.08
C ALA A 138 -15.03 7.34 -3.50
N LEU A 139 -15.35 6.40 -2.61
CA LEU A 139 -14.38 5.40 -2.10
C LEU A 139 -13.98 4.41 -3.19
N SER A 140 -14.93 3.98 -4.02
CA SER A 140 -14.65 3.08 -5.16
C SER A 140 -13.78 3.77 -6.20
N ASP A 141 -14.05 5.04 -6.51
CA ASP A 141 -13.23 5.84 -7.41
C ASP A 141 -11.80 6.00 -6.87
N LEU A 142 -11.67 6.35 -5.57
CA LEU A 142 -10.36 6.47 -4.93
C LEU A 142 -9.55 5.17 -5.05
N LEU A 143 -10.19 4.03 -4.80
CA LEU A 143 -9.55 2.72 -4.94
C LEU A 143 -9.14 2.44 -6.40
N ALA A 144 -10.00 2.76 -7.37
CA ALA A 144 -9.71 2.59 -8.78
C ALA A 144 -8.52 3.44 -9.23
N TYR A 145 -8.51 4.73 -8.91
CA TYR A 145 -7.38 5.63 -9.22
C TYR A 145 -6.08 5.15 -8.57
N SER A 146 -6.12 4.70 -7.32
CA SER A 146 -4.95 4.17 -6.61
C SER A 146 -4.42 2.89 -7.27
N SER A 147 -5.31 1.99 -7.69
CA SER A 147 -4.94 0.76 -8.41
C SER A 147 -4.32 1.06 -9.77
N ILE A 148 -4.87 2.04 -10.50
CA ILE A 148 -4.29 2.51 -11.77
C ILE A 148 -2.91 3.13 -11.52
N GLY A 149 -2.75 3.93 -10.45
CA GLY A 149 -1.46 4.51 -10.06
C GLY A 149 -0.39 3.45 -9.81
N ASN A 150 -0.74 2.37 -9.09
CA ASN A 150 0.13 1.22 -8.89
C ASN A 150 0.51 0.54 -10.22
N ALA A 151 -0.47 0.22 -11.07
CA ALA A 151 -0.23 -0.45 -12.35
C ALA A 151 0.66 0.40 -13.27
N VAL A 152 0.35 1.71 -13.39
CA VAL A 152 1.14 2.64 -14.20
C VAL A 152 2.56 2.76 -13.66
N ALA A 153 2.75 2.86 -12.33
CA ALA A 153 4.07 2.88 -11.72
C ALA A 153 4.90 1.65 -12.10
N THR A 154 4.35 0.47 -11.90
CA THR A 154 5.06 -0.79 -12.17
C THR A 154 5.41 -0.94 -13.66
N LEU A 155 4.51 -0.50 -14.55
CA LEU A 155 4.72 -0.56 -15.99
C LEU A 155 5.76 0.44 -16.51
N THR A 156 5.80 1.65 -15.96
CA THR A 156 6.49 2.77 -16.62
C THR A 156 7.77 3.21 -15.92
N THR A 157 7.90 3.07 -14.60
CA THR A 157 9.02 3.65 -13.87
C THR A 157 10.35 3.00 -14.23
N GLY A 158 10.38 1.68 -14.45
CA GLY A 158 11.58 0.99 -14.92
C GLY A 158 11.99 1.46 -16.30
N ALA A 159 11.05 1.64 -17.23
CA ALA A 159 11.33 2.15 -18.57
C ALA A 159 11.81 3.61 -18.54
N ILE A 160 11.14 4.49 -17.78
CA ILE A 160 11.56 5.88 -17.59
C ILE A 160 12.98 5.93 -16.99
N ALA A 161 13.28 5.11 -16.00
CA ALA A 161 14.60 5.03 -15.39
C ALA A 161 15.67 4.57 -16.39
N ALA A 162 15.37 3.58 -17.24
CA ALA A 162 16.30 3.04 -18.22
C ALA A 162 16.58 4.00 -19.39
N TRP A 163 15.55 4.73 -19.88
CA TRP A 163 15.69 5.59 -21.05
C TRP A 163 16.11 7.02 -20.72
N LEU A 164 15.74 7.50 -19.55
CA LEU A 164 16.03 8.86 -19.11
C LEU A 164 16.89 8.85 -17.83
N SER A 165 16.27 8.64 -16.68
CA SER A 165 16.91 8.49 -15.37
C SER A 165 15.85 8.14 -14.33
N TRP A 166 16.21 7.38 -13.29
CA TRP A 166 15.37 7.17 -12.13
C TRP A 166 15.01 8.49 -11.39
N ARG A 167 15.86 9.53 -11.49
CA ARG A 167 15.59 10.87 -10.95
C ARG A 167 14.36 11.52 -11.59
N VAL A 168 14.11 11.25 -12.88
CA VAL A 168 12.94 11.77 -13.60
C VAL A 168 11.65 11.24 -13.01
N VAL A 169 11.63 9.99 -12.55
CA VAL A 169 10.44 9.41 -11.90
C VAL A 169 10.06 10.21 -10.64
N PHE A 170 11.04 10.52 -9.78
CA PHE A 170 10.80 11.34 -8.59
C PHE A 170 10.43 12.77 -8.94
N ALA A 171 11.01 13.35 -10.00
CA ALA A 171 10.61 14.68 -10.49
C ALA A 171 9.15 14.71 -10.96
N ILE A 172 8.68 13.67 -11.67
CA ILE A 172 7.27 13.53 -12.09
C ILE A 172 6.34 13.55 -10.88
N VAL A 173 6.66 12.81 -9.82
CA VAL A 173 5.89 12.80 -8.57
C VAL A 173 5.84 14.19 -7.93
N GLY A 174 7.00 14.86 -7.85
CA GLY A 174 7.09 16.23 -7.31
C GLY A 174 6.23 17.21 -8.08
N VAL A 175 6.34 17.22 -9.42
CA VAL A 175 5.54 18.09 -10.30
C VAL A 175 4.04 17.79 -10.16
N ALA A 176 3.66 16.50 -10.15
CA ALA A 176 2.26 16.12 -9.95
C ALA A 176 1.71 16.63 -8.61
N CYS A 177 2.50 16.55 -7.53
CA CYS A 177 2.10 17.08 -6.22
C CYS A 177 1.98 18.61 -6.22
N VAL A 178 2.84 19.35 -6.94
CA VAL A 178 2.70 20.81 -7.12
C VAL A 178 1.39 21.14 -7.84
N VAL A 179 1.08 20.44 -8.93
CA VAL A 179 -0.18 20.61 -9.65
C VAL A 179 -1.38 20.35 -8.74
N LEU A 180 -1.33 19.27 -7.96
CA LEU A 180 -2.39 18.93 -7.00
C LEU A 180 -2.54 20.00 -5.90
N LEU A 181 -1.44 20.56 -5.39
CA LEU A 181 -1.48 21.68 -4.44
C LEU A 181 -2.19 22.90 -5.02
N ILE A 182 -1.90 23.24 -6.27
CA ILE A 182 -2.56 24.36 -6.97
C ILE A 182 -4.06 24.09 -7.16
N LEU A 183 -4.42 22.88 -7.59
CA LEU A 183 -5.81 22.48 -7.80
C LEU A 183 -6.61 22.44 -6.49
N LEU A 184 -5.98 21.98 -5.40
CA LEU A 184 -6.62 21.82 -4.10
C LEU A 184 -6.48 23.06 -3.20
N ARG A 185 -5.93 24.16 -3.67
CA ARG A 185 -5.70 25.38 -2.86
C ARG A 185 -6.95 25.99 -2.23
N HIS A 186 -8.11 25.82 -2.88
CA HIS A 186 -9.39 26.36 -2.41
C HIS A 186 -10.25 25.34 -1.67
N VAL A 187 -9.76 24.09 -1.52
CA VAL A 187 -10.49 23.06 -0.81
C VAL A 187 -10.44 23.31 0.69
N HIS A 188 -11.62 23.48 1.28
CA HIS A 188 -11.82 23.64 2.71
C HIS A 188 -12.76 22.51 3.18
N ALA A 189 -12.31 21.68 4.09
CA ALA A 189 -13.15 20.68 4.73
C ALA A 189 -13.54 21.16 6.12
N PRO A 190 -14.77 20.91 6.58
CA PRO A 190 -15.16 21.19 7.95
C PRO A 190 -14.22 20.47 8.92
N LYS A 191 -13.99 21.10 10.11
CA LYS A 191 -13.26 20.39 11.18
C LYS A 191 -14.06 19.16 11.57
N PRO A 192 -13.41 18.00 11.73
CA PRO A 192 -14.11 16.80 12.17
C PRO A 192 -14.77 17.04 13.53
N ALA A 193 -16.02 16.56 13.68
CA ALA A 193 -16.64 16.48 14.98
C ALA A 193 -15.75 15.57 15.86
N ARG A 194 -15.38 16.06 17.07
CA ARG A 194 -14.61 15.27 18.02
C ARG A 194 -15.44 14.05 18.44
N THR A 195 -15.27 12.94 17.76
CA THR A 195 -15.70 11.65 18.28
C THR A 195 -14.67 11.24 19.33
N SER A 196 -15.10 11.12 20.57
CA SER A 196 -14.32 10.48 21.64
C SER A 196 -14.20 8.99 21.29
N ALA A 197 -13.23 8.62 20.46
CA ALA A 197 -12.94 7.22 20.19
C ALA A 197 -12.49 6.57 21.51
N THR A 198 -13.25 5.63 21.99
CA THR A 198 -12.85 4.76 23.11
C THR A 198 -11.67 3.91 22.62
N ARG A 199 -10.46 4.29 23.03
CA ARG A 199 -9.21 3.63 22.58
C ARG A 199 -9.09 2.17 23.05
N GLY A 200 -9.86 1.77 24.06
CA GLY A 200 -9.72 0.45 24.70
C GLY A 200 -9.98 -0.74 23.77
N GLY A 201 -10.98 -0.68 22.90
CA GLY A 201 -11.35 -1.79 22.01
C GLY A 201 -10.30 -2.12 20.94
N ALA A 202 -9.54 -1.13 20.46
CA ALA A 202 -8.53 -1.32 19.41
C ALA A 202 -7.31 -2.17 19.85
N PHE A 203 -7.09 -2.34 21.14
CA PHE A 203 -5.96 -3.11 21.70
C PHE A 203 -6.42 -4.39 22.41
N ALA A 204 -7.65 -4.83 22.17
CA ALA A 204 -8.13 -6.12 22.63
C ALA A 204 -7.45 -7.27 21.84
N THR A 205 -7.61 -8.50 22.33
CA THR A 205 -6.95 -9.70 21.76
C THR A 205 -7.19 -9.87 20.26
N TRP A 206 -8.43 -9.70 19.79
CA TRP A 206 -8.75 -9.93 18.39
C TRP A 206 -8.20 -8.84 17.44
N PRO A 207 -8.30 -7.52 17.71
CA PRO A 207 -7.57 -6.51 16.95
C PRO A 207 -6.06 -6.76 16.89
N LEU A 208 -5.42 -7.08 18.02
CA LEU A 208 -3.98 -7.40 18.04
C LEU A 208 -3.64 -8.61 17.16
N THR A 209 -4.51 -9.63 17.16
CA THR A 209 -4.36 -10.79 16.25
C THR A 209 -4.43 -10.36 14.79
N VAL A 210 -5.38 -9.49 14.44
CA VAL A 210 -5.52 -8.96 13.07
C VAL A 210 -4.30 -8.12 12.68
N TYR A 211 -3.70 -7.35 13.61
CA TYR A 211 -2.46 -6.61 13.35
C TYR A 211 -1.27 -7.54 13.10
N GLY A 212 -1.14 -8.63 13.87
CA GLY A 212 -0.12 -9.65 13.65
C GLY A 212 -0.24 -10.32 12.28
N ILE A 213 -1.48 -10.64 11.86
CA ILE A 213 -1.76 -11.18 10.52
C ILE A 213 -1.41 -10.15 9.44
N ALA A 214 -1.81 -8.88 9.61
CA ALA A 214 -1.48 -7.81 8.68
C ALA A 214 0.02 -7.58 8.54
N PHE A 215 0.77 -7.67 9.65
CA PHE A 215 2.24 -7.61 9.62
C PHE A 215 2.82 -8.75 8.76
N ALA A 216 2.38 -9.98 8.99
CA ALA A 216 2.82 -11.12 8.20
C ALA A 216 2.42 -11.01 6.73
N GLU A 217 1.19 -10.54 6.42
CA GLU A 217 0.76 -10.22 5.06
C GLU A 217 1.69 -9.16 4.42
N GLY A 218 2.08 -8.15 5.18
CA GLY A 218 2.98 -7.10 4.73
C GLY A 218 4.34 -7.64 4.29
N VAL A 219 4.91 -8.57 5.06
CA VAL A 219 6.16 -9.26 4.68
C VAL A 219 6.05 -9.88 3.29
N VAL A 220 4.94 -10.55 3.00
CA VAL A 220 4.77 -11.34 1.76
C VAL A 220 4.19 -10.50 0.64
N LEU A 221 2.99 -9.91 0.85
CA LEU A 221 2.23 -9.25 -0.21
C LEU A 221 2.82 -7.91 -0.67
N VAL A 222 3.70 -7.32 0.14
CA VAL A 222 4.35 -6.05 -0.19
C VAL A 222 5.86 -6.22 -0.23
N GLY A 223 6.46 -6.78 0.83
CA GLY A 223 7.91 -6.94 0.94
C GLY A 223 8.48 -7.89 -0.12
N ILE A 224 8.03 -9.14 -0.14
CA ILE A 224 8.55 -10.15 -1.09
C ILE A 224 8.10 -9.86 -2.52
N LEU A 225 6.89 -9.34 -2.74
CA LEU A 225 6.43 -8.90 -4.06
C LEU A 225 7.40 -7.91 -4.73
N THR A 226 8.05 -7.04 -3.93
CA THR A 226 9.02 -6.06 -4.42
C THR A 226 10.13 -6.69 -5.25
N TYR A 227 10.46 -7.95 -5.02
CA TYR A 227 11.54 -8.65 -5.70
C TYR A 227 11.18 -9.31 -7.04
N VAL A 228 9.90 -9.33 -7.43
CA VAL A 228 9.48 -9.95 -8.70
C VAL A 228 10.15 -9.29 -9.90
N VAL A 229 10.17 -7.96 -9.97
CA VAL A 229 10.78 -7.23 -11.10
C VAL A 229 12.31 -7.34 -11.08
N PRO A 230 13.01 -7.12 -9.97
CA PRO A 230 14.46 -7.40 -9.89
C PRO A 230 14.84 -8.83 -10.26
N ALA A 231 14.05 -9.83 -9.83
CA ALA A 231 14.28 -11.24 -10.18
C ALA A 231 14.13 -11.48 -11.69
N LEU A 232 13.15 -10.88 -12.36
CA LEU A 232 13.00 -10.94 -13.82
C LEU A 232 14.21 -10.32 -14.53
N GLN A 233 14.69 -9.18 -14.04
CA GLN A 233 15.85 -8.49 -14.61
C GLN A 233 17.15 -9.31 -14.42
N SER A 234 17.32 -9.95 -13.26
CA SER A 234 18.51 -10.77 -12.96
C SER A 234 18.64 -12.01 -13.86
N VAL A 235 17.53 -12.51 -14.41
CA VAL A 235 17.53 -13.61 -15.38
C VAL A 235 17.54 -13.14 -16.85
N GLY A 236 17.92 -11.89 -17.09
CA GLY A 236 18.12 -11.33 -18.43
C GLY A 236 16.89 -10.78 -19.13
N VAL A 237 15.75 -10.67 -18.43
CA VAL A 237 14.57 -10.00 -18.99
C VAL A 237 14.83 -8.49 -19.06
N SER A 238 14.55 -7.88 -20.21
CA SER A 238 14.73 -6.43 -20.37
C SER A 238 13.90 -5.64 -19.37
N VAL A 239 14.38 -4.48 -18.95
CA VAL A 239 13.72 -3.62 -17.95
C VAL A 239 12.25 -3.34 -18.28
N ALA A 240 11.98 -3.01 -19.56
CA ALA A 240 10.62 -2.74 -20.02
C ALA A 240 9.73 -3.98 -19.90
N LEU A 241 10.21 -5.14 -20.34
CA LEU A 241 9.44 -6.39 -20.27
C LEU A 241 9.27 -6.87 -18.83
N ALA A 242 10.28 -6.73 -17.97
CA ALA A 242 10.18 -7.05 -16.54
C ALA A 242 9.14 -6.18 -15.84
N GLY A 243 9.06 -4.89 -16.19
CA GLY A 243 7.98 -4.00 -15.74
C GLY A 243 6.60 -4.47 -16.17
N VAL A 244 6.41 -4.85 -17.44
CA VAL A 244 5.16 -5.41 -17.97
C VAL A 244 4.77 -6.70 -17.23
N LEU A 245 5.72 -7.63 -17.09
CA LEU A 245 5.48 -8.91 -16.42
C LEU A 245 5.18 -8.72 -14.92
N GLY A 246 5.88 -7.82 -14.24
CA GLY A 246 5.59 -7.46 -12.84
C GLY A 246 4.21 -6.80 -12.65
N ALA A 247 3.80 -5.96 -13.61
CA ALA A 247 2.49 -5.31 -13.59
C ALA A 247 1.30 -6.28 -13.74
N THR A 248 1.55 -7.53 -14.13
CA THR A 248 0.51 -8.58 -14.13
C THR A 248 -0.06 -8.85 -12.72
N TYR A 249 0.64 -8.44 -11.65
CA TYR A 249 0.07 -8.32 -10.32
C TYR A 249 -1.24 -7.50 -10.32
N GLY A 250 -1.25 -6.36 -11.02
CA GLY A 250 -2.44 -5.53 -11.17
C GLY A 250 -3.58 -6.26 -11.88
N LEU A 251 -3.27 -7.09 -12.88
CA LEU A 251 -4.28 -7.95 -13.53
C LEU A 251 -4.86 -8.95 -12.53
N GLY A 252 -4.03 -9.54 -11.68
CA GLY A 252 -4.47 -10.42 -10.60
C GLY A 252 -5.42 -9.72 -9.63
N VAL A 253 -5.12 -8.49 -9.22
CA VAL A 253 -5.98 -7.68 -8.33
C VAL A 253 -7.32 -7.36 -9.02
N VAL A 254 -7.29 -6.90 -10.27
CA VAL A 254 -8.50 -6.54 -11.02
C VAL A 254 -9.37 -7.77 -11.29
N ALA A 255 -8.78 -8.88 -11.72
CA ALA A 255 -9.51 -10.14 -11.93
C ALA A 255 -10.03 -10.75 -10.62
N GLY A 256 -9.28 -10.58 -9.54
CA GLY A 256 -9.65 -11.08 -8.21
C GLY A 256 -10.88 -10.40 -7.61
N ALA A 257 -11.16 -9.14 -7.94
CA ALA A 257 -12.30 -8.40 -7.40
C ALA A 257 -13.67 -9.03 -7.79
N PRO A 258 -13.98 -9.34 -9.07
CA PRO A 258 -15.19 -10.07 -9.43
C PRO A 258 -15.18 -11.50 -8.89
N ILE A 259 -14.03 -12.18 -8.85
CA ILE A 259 -13.89 -13.51 -8.25
C ILE A 259 -14.29 -13.45 -6.76
N MET A 260 -13.77 -12.49 -6.00
CA MET A 260 -14.13 -12.31 -4.59
C MET A 260 -15.63 -12.03 -4.41
N ARG A 261 -16.24 -11.25 -5.32
CA ARG A 261 -17.70 -11.01 -5.28
C ARG A 261 -18.52 -12.30 -5.45
N VAL A 262 -18.07 -13.21 -6.32
CA VAL A 262 -18.73 -14.52 -6.51
C VAL A 262 -18.45 -15.45 -5.32
N LEU A 263 -17.20 -15.49 -4.85
CA LEU A 263 -16.82 -16.32 -3.71
C LEU A 263 -17.57 -15.92 -2.44
N SER A 264 -17.69 -14.62 -2.15
CA SER A 264 -18.37 -14.12 -0.94
C SER A 264 -19.87 -14.44 -0.90
N ARG A 265 -20.50 -14.77 -2.06
CA ARG A 265 -21.89 -15.23 -2.11
C ARG A 265 -22.06 -16.73 -1.82
N ARG A 266 -21.02 -17.53 -2.02
CA ARG A 266 -21.08 -19.00 -1.91
C ARG A 266 -20.27 -19.56 -0.73
N PHE A 267 -19.33 -18.80 -0.21
CA PHE A 267 -18.39 -19.25 0.78
C PHE A 267 -18.28 -18.29 1.94
N THR A 268 -17.97 -18.81 3.12
CA THR A 268 -17.69 -17.99 4.31
C THR A 268 -16.39 -17.20 4.11
N ARG A 269 -16.22 -16.12 4.89
CA ARG A 269 -14.98 -15.32 4.86
C ARG A 269 -13.74 -16.17 5.16
N THR A 270 -13.82 -17.09 6.14
CA THR A 270 -12.74 -18.05 6.43
C THR A 270 -12.36 -18.87 5.20
N GLN A 271 -13.35 -19.37 4.47
CA GLN A 271 -13.10 -20.14 3.24
C GLN A 271 -12.53 -19.28 2.11
N CYS A 272 -12.90 -18.00 2.03
CA CYS A 272 -12.29 -17.06 1.10
C CYS A 272 -10.80 -16.81 1.46
N MET A 273 -10.47 -16.64 2.74
CA MET A 273 -9.08 -16.52 3.21
C MET A 273 -8.22 -17.71 2.78
N ILE A 274 -8.73 -18.94 2.95
CA ILE A 274 -8.01 -20.16 2.54
C ILE A 274 -7.75 -20.13 1.01
N ARG A 275 -8.76 -19.83 0.20
CA ARG A 275 -8.62 -19.79 -1.27
C ARG A 275 -7.64 -18.74 -1.75
N GLY A 276 -7.70 -17.53 -1.16
CA GLY A 276 -6.74 -16.47 -1.45
C GLY A 276 -5.32 -16.86 -1.04
N GLY A 277 -5.18 -17.54 0.11
CA GLY A 277 -3.89 -18.07 0.59
C GLY A 277 -3.31 -19.14 -0.33
N VAL A 278 -4.15 -20.01 -0.90
CA VAL A 278 -3.71 -21.02 -1.89
C VAL A 278 -3.05 -20.35 -3.09
N PHE A 279 -3.65 -19.27 -3.65
CA PHE A 279 -3.01 -18.53 -4.74
C PHE A 279 -1.64 -17.99 -4.32
N MET A 280 -1.53 -17.41 -3.13
CA MET A 280 -0.26 -16.89 -2.60
C MET A 280 0.81 -17.98 -2.52
N VAL A 281 0.49 -19.13 -1.92
CA VAL A 281 1.43 -20.25 -1.74
C VAL A 281 1.83 -20.86 -3.08
N VAL A 282 0.87 -21.08 -3.99
CA VAL A 282 1.14 -21.64 -5.32
C VAL A 282 2.02 -20.72 -6.15
N GLY A 283 1.71 -19.42 -6.19
CA GLY A 283 2.51 -18.45 -6.92
C GLY A 283 3.95 -18.41 -6.41
N LEU A 284 4.13 -18.17 -5.11
CA LEU A 284 5.47 -18.07 -4.49
C LEU A 284 6.23 -19.39 -4.59
N GLY A 285 5.55 -20.53 -4.41
CA GLY A 285 6.13 -21.86 -4.56
C GLY A 285 6.66 -22.09 -5.99
N ALA A 286 5.94 -21.65 -7.01
CA ALA A 286 6.41 -21.75 -8.39
C ALA A 286 7.74 -21.03 -8.61
N SER A 287 7.88 -19.78 -8.11
CA SER A 287 9.13 -19.03 -8.19
C SER A 287 10.23 -19.53 -7.25
N ALA A 288 9.88 -20.19 -6.15
CA ALA A 288 10.84 -20.85 -5.28
C ALA A 288 11.50 -22.06 -5.97
N LEU A 289 10.72 -22.81 -6.75
CA LEU A 289 11.23 -23.96 -7.53
C LEU A 289 12.03 -23.51 -8.75
N SER A 290 11.64 -22.43 -9.38
CA SER A 290 12.33 -21.90 -10.58
C SER A 290 12.07 -20.40 -10.74
N ALA A 291 13.09 -19.58 -10.50
CA ALA A 291 13.01 -18.12 -10.70
C ALA A 291 13.21 -17.73 -12.18
N THR A 292 12.49 -18.35 -13.09
CA THR A 292 12.48 -18.03 -14.53
C THR A 292 11.28 -17.11 -14.87
N PRO A 293 11.22 -16.48 -16.05
CA PRO A 293 10.22 -15.47 -16.37
C PRO A 293 8.75 -15.92 -16.21
N ILE A 294 8.44 -17.18 -16.56
CA ILE A 294 7.07 -17.71 -16.46
C ILE A 294 6.63 -17.87 -15.01
N PRO A 295 7.34 -18.61 -14.13
CA PRO A 295 6.98 -18.69 -12.70
C PRO A 295 6.92 -17.34 -12.01
N LEU A 296 7.84 -16.42 -12.28
CA LEU A 296 7.85 -15.06 -11.71
C LEU A 296 6.60 -14.27 -12.11
N THR A 297 6.16 -14.38 -13.37
CA THR A 297 4.91 -13.76 -13.84
C THR A 297 3.68 -14.40 -13.20
N VAL A 298 3.66 -15.74 -13.09
CA VAL A 298 2.61 -16.46 -12.37
C VAL A 298 2.53 -16.02 -10.91
N THR A 299 3.68 -15.83 -10.26
CA THR A 299 3.75 -15.31 -8.89
C THR A 299 3.12 -13.93 -8.80
N ALA A 300 3.42 -13.01 -9.73
CA ALA A 300 2.82 -11.67 -9.74
C ALA A 300 1.28 -11.74 -9.82
N VAL A 301 0.73 -12.52 -10.76
CA VAL A 301 -0.72 -12.71 -10.89
C VAL A 301 -1.32 -13.35 -9.64
N CYS A 302 -0.72 -14.41 -9.13
CA CYS A 302 -1.21 -15.13 -7.95
C CYS A 302 -1.20 -14.27 -6.68
N ILE A 303 -0.16 -13.45 -6.47
CA ILE A 303 -0.13 -12.49 -5.35
C ILE A 303 -1.21 -11.41 -5.54
N GLY A 304 -1.48 -10.97 -6.77
CA GLY A 304 -2.57 -10.06 -7.07
C GLY A 304 -3.95 -10.66 -6.71
N LEU A 305 -4.18 -11.93 -7.06
CA LEU A 305 -5.39 -12.66 -6.66
C LEU A 305 -5.48 -12.84 -5.14
N ALA A 306 -4.36 -13.17 -4.48
CA ALA A 306 -4.30 -13.29 -3.02
C ALA A 306 -4.61 -11.95 -2.34
N ASN A 307 -4.11 -10.84 -2.87
CA ASN A 307 -4.44 -9.50 -2.37
C ASN A 307 -5.96 -9.23 -2.50
N ALA A 308 -6.56 -9.50 -3.65
CA ALA A 308 -7.98 -9.27 -3.84
C ALA A 308 -8.87 -10.20 -2.99
N ILE A 309 -8.42 -11.38 -2.60
CA ILE A 309 -9.26 -12.38 -1.92
C ILE A 309 -8.89 -12.53 -0.45
N LEU A 310 -7.63 -12.85 -0.11
CA LEU A 310 -7.18 -13.02 1.27
C LEU A 310 -7.11 -11.68 1.99
N HIS A 311 -6.29 -10.74 1.48
CA HIS A 311 -6.09 -9.45 2.13
C HIS A 311 -7.39 -8.66 2.29
N SER A 312 -8.26 -8.62 1.27
CA SER A 312 -9.56 -7.95 1.39
C SER A 312 -10.46 -8.61 2.45
N SER A 313 -10.37 -9.92 2.64
CA SER A 313 -11.09 -10.65 3.68
C SER A 313 -10.58 -10.30 5.08
N VAL A 314 -9.25 -10.23 5.27
CA VAL A 314 -8.62 -9.82 6.54
C VAL A 314 -8.91 -8.34 6.83
N GLN A 315 -8.81 -7.47 5.83
CA GLN A 315 -9.15 -6.05 5.96
C GLN A 315 -10.64 -5.86 6.33
N GLY A 316 -11.53 -6.63 5.72
CA GLY A 316 -12.94 -6.66 6.11
C GLY A 316 -13.12 -7.05 7.57
N TRP A 317 -12.41 -8.07 8.04
CA TRP A 317 -12.43 -8.47 9.45
C TRP A 317 -11.89 -7.35 10.37
N ALA A 318 -10.82 -6.65 9.99
CA ALA A 318 -10.30 -5.50 10.72
C ALA A 318 -11.33 -4.39 10.93
N THR A 319 -12.30 -4.23 10.02
CA THR A 319 -13.38 -3.24 10.16
C THR A 319 -14.51 -3.67 11.11
N GLU A 320 -14.58 -4.94 11.47
CA GLU A 320 -15.67 -5.53 12.26
C GLU A 320 -15.23 -5.95 13.66
N VAL A 321 -13.94 -6.26 13.83
CA VAL A 321 -13.41 -6.84 15.08
C VAL A 321 -13.47 -5.90 16.28
N ALA A 322 -13.53 -4.58 16.06
CA ALA A 322 -13.69 -3.55 17.08
C ALA A 322 -14.55 -2.38 16.55
N PRO A 323 -15.89 -2.55 16.51
CA PRO A 323 -16.79 -1.57 15.88
C PRO A 323 -16.71 -0.17 16.49
N GLU A 324 -16.50 -0.08 17.80
CA GLU A 324 -16.41 1.19 18.55
C GLU A 324 -15.11 1.96 18.27
N SER A 325 -14.05 1.26 17.86
CA SER A 325 -12.74 1.83 17.55
C SER A 325 -12.29 1.54 16.13
N ARG A 326 -13.22 1.35 15.19
CA ARG A 326 -12.98 0.93 13.80
C ARG A 326 -11.88 1.73 13.10
N ALA A 327 -11.92 3.05 13.17
CA ALA A 327 -10.93 3.90 12.50
C ALA A 327 -9.51 3.66 13.02
N THR A 328 -9.37 3.57 14.35
CA THR A 328 -8.10 3.25 15.00
C THR A 328 -7.61 1.85 14.60
N THR A 329 -8.50 0.85 14.62
CA THR A 329 -8.18 -0.54 14.25
C THR A 329 -7.70 -0.63 12.80
N VAL A 330 -8.39 0.01 11.85
CA VAL A 330 -7.98 0.03 10.45
C VAL A 330 -6.64 0.76 10.28
N SER A 331 -6.40 1.84 11.01
CA SER A 331 -5.12 2.56 10.97
C SER A 331 -3.96 1.67 11.45
N PHE A 332 -4.11 0.97 12.58
CA PHE A 332 -3.09 0.04 13.06
C PHE A 332 -2.93 -1.19 12.16
N PHE A 333 -4.00 -1.68 11.55
CA PHE A 333 -3.94 -2.72 10.53
C PHE A 333 -3.01 -2.31 9.37
N VAL A 334 -3.23 -1.13 8.80
CA VAL A 334 -2.41 -0.61 7.70
C VAL A 334 -0.98 -0.34 8.16
N THR A 335 -0.80 0.23 9.35
CA THR A 335 0.53 0.43 9.95
C THR A 335 1.28 -0.90 10.07
N SER A 336 0.64 -1.94 10.60
CA SER A 336 1.23 -3.28 10.74
C SER A 336 1.62 -3.89 9.40
N LEU A 337 0.77 -3.73 8.37
CA LEU A 337 1.05 -4.19 7.01
C LEU A 337 2.37 -3.58 6.48
N PHE A 338 2.58 -2.27 6.66
CA PHE A 338 3.79 -1.61 6.15
C PHE A 338 5.02 -1.82 7.02
N LEU A 339 4.85 -1.98 8.32
CA LEU A 339 5.94 -2.46 9.18
C LEU A 339 6.38 -3.86 8.75
N GLY A 340 5.44 -4.75 8.41
CA GLY A 340 5.74 -6.05 7.84
C GLY A 340 6.49 -5.96 6.51
N ALA A 341 6.07 -5.06 5.61
CA ALA A 341 6.75 -4.83 4.35
C ALA A 341 8.22 -4.39 4.57
N ALA A 342 8.44 -3.43 5.47
CA ALA A 342 9.78 -2.98 5.83
C ALA A 342 10.62 -4.10 6.45
N ALA A 343 10.06 -4.88 7.36
CA ALA A 343 10.74 -6.02 7.97
C ALA A 343 11.10 -7.08 6.92
N GLY A 344 10.16 -7.40 6.02
CA GLY A 344 10.36 -8.37 4.95
C GLY A 344 11.50 -7.98 4.02
N THR A 345 11.51 -6.73 3.53
CA THR A 345 12.58 -6.23 2.67
C THR A 345 13.92 -6.13 3.40
N PHE A 346 13.92 -5.70 4.66
CA PHE A 346 15.14 -5.60 5.46
C PHE A 346 15.81 -6.97 5.66
N VAL A 347 15.03 -7.98 6.08
CA VAL A 347 15.57 -9.33 6.36
C VAL A 347 16.05 -10.02 5.09
N THR A 348 15.41 -9.79 3.95
CA THR A 348 15.73 -10.47 2.68
C THR A 348 16.68 -9.68 1.78
N ALA A 349 17.09 -8.46 2.15
CA ALA A 349 17.92 -7.60 1.33
C ALA A 349 19.26 -8.24 0.95
N GLY A 350 19.95 -8.91 1.90
CA GLY A 350 21.21 -9.62 1.62
C GLY A 350 21.05 -10.82 0.66
N LEU A 351 19.90 -11.50 0.69
CA LEU A 351 19.60 -12.55 -0.29
C LEU A 351 19.35 -11.97 -1.68
N ALA A 352 18.74 -10.79 -1.77
CA ALA A 352 18.50 -10.09 -3.03
C ALA A 352 19.81 -9.59 -3.65
N ASP A 353 20.74 -9.09 -2.83
CA ASP A 353 22.08 -8.69 -3.24
C ASP A 353 22.87 -9.87 -3.83
N ALA A 354 22.76 -11.03 -3.19
CA ALA A 354 23.35 -12.29 -3.68
C ALA A 354 22.56 -12.95 -4.83
N ALA A 355 21.52 -12.28 -5.37
CA ALA A 355 20.60 -12.80 -6.40
C ALA A 355 19.91 -14.12 -6.04
N HIS A 356 19.78 -14.45 -4.77
CA HIS A 356 19.10 -15.68 -4.30
C HIS A 356 17.58 -15.53 -4.27
N PHE A 357 16.96 -15.10 -5.37
CA PHE A 357 15.53 -14.81 -5.45
C PHE A 357 14.65 -16.04 -5.20
N SER A 358 15.04 -17.24 -5.67
CA SER A 358 14.31 -18.48 -5.37
C SER A 358 14.16 -18.72 -3.87
N THR A 359 15.21 -18.44 -3.09
CA THR A 359 15.19 -18.56 -1.62
C THR A 359 14.22 -17.54 -1.01
N ILE A 360 14.21 -16.30 -1.49
CA ILE A 360 13.28 -15.26 -1.03
C ILE A 360 11.82 -15.70 -1.27
N PHE A 361 11.51 -16.20 -2.46
CA PHE A 361 10.17 -16.70 -2.78
C PHE A 361 9.81 -17.96 -1.98
N GLY A 362 10.78 -18.82 -1.68
CA GLY A 362 10.59 -19.99 -0.81
C GLY A 362 10.22 -19.60 0.62
N ILE A 363 10.94 -18.65 1.21
CA ILE A 363 10.60 -18.04 2.51
C ILE A 363 9.18 -17.46 2.46
N GLY A 364 8.84 -16.76 1.37
CA GLY A 364 7.53 -16.21 1.14
C GLY A 364 6.43 -17.27 1.05
N ALA A 365 6.68 -18.39 0.40
CA ALA A 365 5.71 -19.48 0.29
C ALA A 365 5.41 -20.12 1.66
N VAL A 366 6.44 -20.37 2.48
CA VAL A 366 6.30 -20.90 3.84
C VAL A 366 5.56 -19.90 4.73
N ALA A 367 5.95 -18.62 4.69
CA ALA A 367 5.26 -17.56 5.43
C ALA A 367 3.80 -17.44 4.97
N GLY A 368 3.53 -17.50 3.67
CA GLY A 368 2.20 -17.45 3.08
C GLY A 368 1.30 -18.59 3.53
N LEU A 369 1.85 -19.81 3.66
CA LEU A 369 1.14 -20.95 4.23
C LEU A 369 0.78 -20.68 5.70
N GLY A 370 1.75 -20.22 6.50
CA GLY A 370 1.53 -19.85 7.90
C GLY A 370 0.45 -18.77 8.06
N ILE A 371 0.49 -17.71 7.23
CA ILE A 371 -0.54 -16.66 7.22
C ILE A 371 -1.91 -17.24 6.92
N THR A 372 -2.01 -18.09 5.91
CA THR A 372 -3.27 -18.70 5.50
C THR A 372 -3.89 -19.53 6.63
N VAL A 373 -3.09 -20.36 7.30
CA VAL A 373 -3.53 -21.18 8.42
C VAL A 373 -3.92 -20.32 9.62
N VAL A 374 -3.07 -19.39 10.02
CA VAL A 374 -3.31 -18.53 11.20
C VAL A 374 -4.52 -17.61 10.97
N ALA A 375 -4.62 -16.94 9.83
CA ALA A 375 -5.73 -16.02 9.53
C ALA A 375 -7.07 -16.77 9.51
N SER A 376 -7.14 -17.94 8.84
CA SER A 376 -8.37 -18.72 8.75
C SER A 376 -8.77 -19.34 10.10
N ALA A 377 -7.82 -19.87 10.86
CA ALA A 377 -8.09 -20.44 12.19
C ALA A 377 -8.51 -19.37 13.21
N ALA A 378 -7.83 -18.22 13.21
CA ALA A 378 -8.15 -17.11 14.11
C ALA A 378 -9.53 -16.53 13.78
N HIS A 379 -9.85 -16.29 12.51
CA HIS A 379 -11.16 -15.81 12.11
C HIS A 379 -12.28 -16.82 12.47
N ALA A 380 -12.07 -18.11 12.27
CA ALA A 380 -13.04 -19.14 12.64
C ALA A 380 -13.27 -19.21 14.17
N ARG A 381 -12.22 -18.96 14.98
CA ARG A 381 -12.35 -18.87 16.44
C ARG A 381 -13.10 -17.62 16.87
N TRP A 382 -12.79 -16.47 16.25
CA TRP A 382 -13.49 -15.21 16.51
C TRP A 382 -14.99 -15.33 16.24
N MET A 383 -15.38 -15.91 15.12
CA MET A 383 -16.79 -16.14 14.78
C MET A 383 -17.52 -17.01 15.81
N ARG A 384 -16.85 -18.01 16.38
CA ARG A 384 -17.43 -18.86 17.43
C ARG A 384 -17.58 -18.09 18.75
N SER A 385 -16.60 -17.28 19.13
CA SER A 385 -16.67 -16.49 20.36
C SER A 385 -17.76 -15.42 20.32
N THR A 386 -18.05 -14.85 19.13
CA THR A 386 -19.13 -13.86 18.96
C THR A 386 -20.52 -14.48 18.80
N ALA A 387 -20.63 -15.76 18.46
CA ALA A 387 -21.92 -16.46 18.40
C ALA A 387 -22.39 -16.96 19.76
N THR A 388 -21.51 -16.99 20.77
CA THR A 388 -21.80 -17.45 22.15
C THR A 388 -21.96 -16.28 23.14
N SER A 389 -21.71 -15.06 22.73
CA SER A 389 -21.95 -13.79 23.47
C SER A 389 -23.24 -13.13 23.01
#